data_557ceab9594c68cf824e9d71600e2da4
#
_entry.id   557ceab9594c68cf824e9d71600e2da4
#
_cell.length_a   1.000
_cell.length_b   1.000
_cell.length_c   1.000
_cell.angle_alpha   90.00
_cell.angle_beta   90.00
_cell.angle_gamma   90.00
#
_symmetry.space_group_name_H-M   'P 1'
#
loop_
_entity.id
_entity.type
_entity.pdbx_description
1 polymer ?
#
loop_
_entity_poly.entity_id
_entity_poly.type
_entity_poly.pdbx_seq_one_letter_code
_entity_poly.pdbx_strand_id
1 'polypeptide(L)'
;MRLVVAACTLLAAAGARASSIRDEISVLGSQSTAQNPRSGGLSNLLAASVDVSDDWTVNASAQITVEAATPAPAGTAFRDRGGTVTDFSAGFDWEATDNWMFGLMVEASPESTISSNAIVPLQDGSGDALIRATSSNASFEVLAGYDTAGISDLEWSFTGAVSLGRFETRQRIAAAQRSDGTTLTTSELRAECSPVRSRCHALMPAINGLSDELRSARISGSALAIIAGDTDVGISADYYAYFDDPGNVGVFSIGVAGRFGAGAPIAPLRWLVRPELTRRFGALSLKLSVQAGEYEPRVGQGTTGLGVKAQYRFTRTFRMWLSAAGQRDVAWSGEVSRAGFLALGAAYRF
;
A
#
# COMPACT_ATOMS: atom_id res chain seq x y z
N MET A 1 -9.85 -15.50 8.58
CA MET A 1 -9.44 -16.91 8.61
C MET A 1 -10.37 -17.86 7.84
N ARG A 2 -11.70 -17.86 8.04
CA ARG A 2 -12.61 -18.78 7.31
C ARG A 2 -12.66 -18.58 5.79
N LEU A 3 -12.59 -17.35 5.29
CA LEU A 3 -12.60 -17.06 3.85
C LEU A 3 -11.33 -17.52 3.14
N VAL A 4 -10.16 -17.37 3.78
CA VAL A 4 -8.88 -17.82 3.22
C VAL A 4 -8.78 -19.33 3.19
N VAL A 5 -9.27 -20.02 4.23
CA VAL A 5 -9.36 -21.49 4.25
C VAL A 5 -10.32 -21.98 3.17
N ALA A 6 -11.45 -21.28 2.94
CA ALA A 6 -12.39 -21.62 1.86
C ALA A 6 -11.80 -21.38 0.47
N ALA A 7 -11.05 -20.31 0.25
CA ALA A 7 -10.33 -20.05 -0.99
C ALA A 7 -9.26 -21.12 -1.24
N CYS A 8 -8.45 -21.44 -0.24
CA CYS A 8 -7.44 -22.52 -0.35
C CYS A 8 -8.08 -23.90 -0.63
N THR A 9 -9.26 -24.18 -0.06
CA THR A 9 -9.95 -25.47 -0.27
C THR A 9 -10.57 -25.55 -1.67
N LEU A 10 -11.13 -24.47 -2.18
CA LEU A 10 -11.63 -24.37 -3.56
C LEU A 10 -10.48 -24.49 -4.59
N LEU A 11 -9.34 -23.90 -4.31
CA LEU A 11 -8.16 -23.93 -5.16
C LEU A 11 -7.52 -25.33 -5.19
N ALA A 12 -7.47 -26.02 -4.05
CA ALA A 12 -6.99 -27.41 -3.98
C ALA A 12 -7.90 -28.41 -4.73
N ALA A 13 -9.20 -28.11 -4.87
CA ALA A 13 -10.15 -28.94 -5.61
C ALA A 13 -10.06 -28.76 -7.14
N ALA A 14 -9.43 -27.70 -7.63
CA ALA A 14 -9.36 -27.37 -9.05
C ALA A 14 -8.26 -28.13 -9.83
N GLY A 15 -7.48 -29.01 -9.20
CA GLY A 15 -6.43 -29.79 -9.88
C GLY A 15 -5.25 -28.96 -10.37
N ALA A 16 -4.95 -27.88 -9.69
CA ALA A 16 -3.94 -26.90 -10.04
C ALA A 16 -2.54 -27.50 -10.23
N ARG A 17 -1.87 -27.14 -11.33
CA ARG A 17 -0.56 -27.70 -11.72
C ARG A 17 0.62 -27.08 -10.97
N ALA A 18 0.55 -25.80 -10.64
CA ALA A 18 1.52 -25.13 -9.78
C ALA A 18 0.79 -24.12 -8.89
N SER A 19 0.94 -24.27 -7.61
CA SER A 19 0.29 -23.38 -6.64
C SER A 19 1.29 -22.93 -5.63
N SER A 20 1.17 -21.70 -5.17
CA SER A 20 2.01 -21.18 -4.10
C SER A 20 1.20 -20.45 -3.04
N ILE A 21 1.60 -20.61 -1.80
CA ILE A 21 1.10 -19.83 -0.68
C ILE A 21 2.28 -19.05 -0.09
N ARG A 22 2.02 -17.78 0.21
CA ARG A 22 2.95 -16.89 0.88
C ARG A 22 2.30 -16.34 2.13
N ASP A 23 3.04 -16.36 3.24
CA ASP A 23 2.68 -15.70 4.49
C ASP A 23 3.82 -14.76 4.91
N GLU A 24 3.48 -13.53 5.32
CA GLU A 24 4.44 -12.52 5.72
C GLU A 24 3.92 -11.71 6.90
N ILE A 25 4.70 -11.67 7.96
CA ILE A 25 4.45 -10.82 9.13
C ILE A 25 5.42 -9.64 9.07
N SER A 26 4.92 -8.43 9.24
CA SER A 26 5.74 -7.23 9.25
C SER A 26 5.42 -6.31 10.42
N VAL A 27 6.45 -5.63 10.92
CA VAL A 27 6.35 -4.53 11.87
C VAL A 27 6.55 -3.25 11.10
N LEU A 28 5.62 -2.32 11.27
CA LEU A 28 5.59 -1.03 10.60
C LEU A 28 5.88 0.07 11.62
N GLY A 29 6.57 1.12 11.18
CA GLY A 29 6.77 2.32 11.96
C GLY A 29 6.79 3.54 11.06
N SER A 30 6.17 4.63 11.50
CA SER A 30 6.22 5.90 10.79
C SER A 30 6.40 7.08 11.73
N GLN A 31 7.01 8.14 11.22
CA GLN A 31 7.20 9.41 11.91
C GLN A 31 7.09 10.55 10.90
N SER A 32 6.33 11.58 11.25
CA SER A 32 6.25 12.84 10.50
C SER A 32 6.96 13.98 11.25
N THR A 33 7.41 14.99 10.50
CA THR A 33 7.96 16.23 11.07
C THR A 33 6.88 17.18 11.56
N ALA A 34 5.65 17.07 11.07
CA ALA A 34 4.52 17.81 11.60
C ALA A 34 4.03 17.08 12.85
N GLN A 35 4.20 17.66 13.99
CA GLN A 35 3.60 17.41 15.32
C GLN A 35 2.93 16.05 15.60
N ASN A 36 3.03 15.07 14.69
CA ASN A 36 2.41 13.77 14.84
C ASN A 36 3.31 12.83 15.63
N PRO A 37 2.75 12.19 16.66
CA PRO A 37 3.44 11.15 17.38
C PRO A 37 3.84 10.02 16.44
N ARG A 38 4.83 9.26 16.83
CA ARG A 38 5.25 8.04 16.11
C ARG A 38 4.07 7.08 16.06
N SER A 39 3.75 6.58 14.88
CA SER A 39 2.81 5.49 14.71
C SER A 39 3.56 4.19 14.42
N GLY A 40 2.97 3.09 14.81
CA GLY A 40 3.52 1.77 14.54
C GLY A 40 2.40 0.76 14.40
N GLY A 41 2.72 -0.40 13.83
CA GLY A 41 1.73 -1.43 13.63
C GLY A 41 2.36 -2.80 13.34
N LEU A 42 1.52 -3.81 13.41
CA LEU A 42 1.82 -5.17 13.00
C LEU A 42 0.93 -5.53 11.83
N SER A 43 1.51 -6.05 10.76
CA SER A 43 0.75 -6.50 9.59
C SER A 43 1.03 -7.98 9.32
N ASN A 44 -0.02 -8.68 8.89
CA ASN A 44 0.10 -10.02 8.33
C ASN A 44 -0.51 -10.03 6.93
N LEU A 45 0.24 -10.50 5.96
CA LEU A 45 -0.17 -10.72 4.57
C LEU A 45 -0.18 -12.20 4.28
N LEU A 46 -1.32 -12.73 3.86
CA LEU A 46 -1.46 -14.05 3.29
C LEU A 46 -1.82 -13.92 1.82
N ALA A 47 -1.06 -14.56 0.94
CA ALA A 47 -1.31 -14.55 -0.50
C ALA A 47 -1.24 -15.97 -1.07
N ALA A 48 -2.05 -16.21 -2.09
CA ALA A 48 -2.06 -17.45 -2.85
C ALA A 48 -2.04 -17.14 -4.34
N SER A 49 -1.33 -17.97 -5.10
CA SER A 49 -1.29 -17.94 -6.55
C SER A 49 -1.49 -19.36 -7.07
N VAL A 50 -2.35 -19.53 -8.06
CA VAL A 50 -2.75 -20.84 -8.60
C VAL A 50 -2.76 -20.79 -10.11
N ASP A 51 -1.96 -21.64 -10.74
CA ASP A 51 -2.00 -21.86 -12.18
C ASP A 51 -3.19 -22.81 -12.49
N VAL A 52 -4.27 -22.24 -13.01
CA VAL A 52 -5.49 -22.96 -13.37
C VAL A 52 -5.29 -23.75 -14.67
N SER A 53 -4.51 -23.21 -15.57
CA SER A 53 -4.02 -23.86 -16.80
C SER A 53 -2.59 -23.37 -17.11
N ASP A 54 -2.04 -23.82 -18.24
CA ASP A 54 -0.73 -23.36 -18.69
C ASP A 54 -0.71 -21.84 -18.96
N ASP A 55 -1.87 -21.26 -19.33
CA ASP A 55 -2.00 -19.87 -19.74
C ASP A 55 -2.71 -18.98 -18.68
N TRP A 56 -3.28 -19.55 -17.62
CA TRP A 56 -4.09 -18.82 -16.65
C TRP A 56 -3.61 -18.97 -15.23
N THR A 57 -3.31 -17.86 -14.59
CA THR A 57 -2.97 -17.79 -13.16
C THR A 57 -4.01 -16.96 -12.42
N VAL A 58 -4.49 -17.45 -11.30
CA VAL A 58 -5.38 -16.73 -10.38
C VAL A 58 -4.62 -16.38 -9.11
N ASN A 59 -4.72 -15.12 -8.71
CA ASN A 59 -4.06 -14.57 -7.54
C ASN A 59 -5.09 -14.08 -6.53
N ALA A 60 -4.84 -14.29 -5.25
CA ALA A 60 -5.64 -13.72 -4.17
C ALA A 60 -4.75 -13.39 -2.98
N SER A 61 -5.07 -12.30 -2.28
CA SER A 61 -4.41 -11.98 -1.01
C SER A 61 -5.36 -11.38 0.01
N ALA A 62 -4.97 -11.50 1.28
CA ALA A 62 -5.61 -10.82 2.40
C ALA A 62 -4.51 -10.27 3.31
N GLN A 63 -4.60 -9.00 3.66
CA GLN A 63 -3.70 -8.35 4.59
C GLN A 63 -4.49 -7.78 5.76
N ILE A 64 -4.01 -7.99 6.96
CA ILE A 64 -4.55 -7.40 8.18
C ILE A 64 -3.43 -6.61 8.84
N THR A 65 -3.66 -5.32 9.04
CA THR A 65 -2.74 -4.43 9.75
C THR A 65 -3.41 -3.95 11.03
N VAL A 66 -2.78 -4.19 12.16
CA VAL A 66 -3.18 -3.66 13.47
C VAL A 66 -2.24 -2.52 13.82
N GLU A 67 -2.77 -1.31 13.93
CA GLU A 67 -2.01 -0.13 14.29
C GLU A 67 -1.99 0.04 15.81
N ALA A 68 -0.83 0.38 16.33
CA ALA A 68 -0.67 0.70 17.74
C ALA A 68 -1.41 2.01 18.08
N ALA A 69 -1.94 2.07 19.29
CA ALA A 69 -2.50 3.30 19.82
C ALA A 69 -1.43 4.41 19.89
N THR A 70 -1.80 5.61 19.47
CA THR A 70 -0.94 6.78 19.60
C THR A 70 -0.95 7.25 21.06
N PRO A 71 0.22 7.49 21.68
CA PRO A 71 0.28 8.04 23.03
C PRO A 71 -0.45 9.38 23.11
N ALA A 72 -1.30 9.54 24.11
CA ALA A 72 -1.96 10.82 24.37
C ALA A 72 -0.92 11.89 24.72
N PRO A 73 -1.07 13.14 24.21
CA PRO A 73 -0.25 14.25 24.65
C PRO A 73 -0.39 14.46 26.17
N ALA A 74 0.69 14.87 26.80
CA ALA A 74 0.70 15.15 28.23
C ALA A 74 -0.40 16.18 28.62
N GLY A 75 -1.14 15.91 29.68
CA GLY A 75 -2.20 16.77 30.16
C GLY A 75 -3.54 16.63 29.43
N THR A 76 -3.69 15.66 28.53
CA THR A 76 -4.96 15.36 27.87
C THR A 76 -5.54 14.02 28.34
N ALA A 77 -6.87 13.88 28.27
CA ALA A 77 -7.60 12.64 28.54
C ALA A 77 -7.88 11.83 27.26
N PHE A 78 -7.19 12.10 26.17
CA PHE A 78 -7.39 11.40 24.90
C PHE A 78 -7.15 9.90 25.04
N ARG A 79 -8.05 9.11 24.47
CA ARG A 79 -7.95 7.65 24.44
C ARG A 79 -7.95 7.18 22.99
N ASP A 80 -6.76 7.00 22.45
CA ASP A 80 -6.62 6.25 21.22
C ASP A 80 -6.61 4.75 21.49
N ARG A 81 -7.29 4.00 20.67
CA ARG A 81 -7.36 2.52 20.76
C ARG A 81 -6.59 1.84 19.64
N GLY A 82 -5.83 2.60 18.83
CA GLY A 82 -5.28 2.10 17.60
C GLY A 82 -6.35 1.82 16.55
N GLY A 83 -5.98 1.10 15.51
CA GLY A 83 -6.87 0.78 14.40
C GLY A 83 -6.60 -0.59 13.82
N THR A 84 -7.54 -1.09 13.02
CA THR A 84 -7.34 -2.29 12.22
C THR A 84 -7.73 -1.98 10.78
N VAL A 85 -6.86 -2.34 9.87
CA VAL A 85 -7.10 -2.25 8.44
C VAL A 85 -7.04 -3.64 7.85
N THR A 86 -8.01 -3.95 7.00
CA THR A 86 -8.05 -5.21 6.28
C THR A 86 -8.12 -4.90 4.80
N ASP A 87 -7.19 -5.45 4.04
CA ASP A 87 -7.12 -5.30 2.59
C ASP A 87 -7.28 -6.68 1.95
N PHE A 88 -8.05 -6.76 0.88
CA PHE A 88 -8.22 -7.94 0.07
C PHE A 88 -7.85 -7.62 -1.36
N SER A 89 -7.20 -8.56 -2.04
CA SER A 89 -7.03 -8.49 -3.49
C SER A 89 -7.39 -9.82 -4.13
N ALA A 90 -7.90 -9.74 -5.35
CA ALA A 90 -8.10 -10.90 -6.21
C ALA A 90 -7.84 -10.48 -7.66
N GLY A 91 -7.26 -11.37 -8.44
CA GLY A 91 -6.98 -11.08 -9.82
C GLY A 91 -6.69 -12.34 -10.62
N PHE A 92 -6.57 -12.17 -11.91
CA PHE A 92 -6.08 -13.19 -12.79
C PHE A 92 -5.14 -12.60 -13.82
N ASP A 93 -4.22 -13.44 -14.28
CA ASP A 93 -3.32 -13.18 -15.38
C ASP A 93 -3.53 -14.24 -16.47
N TRP A 94 -3.59 -13.80 -17.72
CA TRP A 94 -3.71 -14.63 -18.91
C TRP A 94 -2.52 -14.41 -19.82
N GLU A 95 -1.73 -15.45 -20.01
CA GLU A 95 -0.62 -15.49 -20.95
C GLU A 95 -1.17 -15.88 -22.33
N ALA A 96 -1.58 -14.88 -23.13
CA ALA A 96 -2.18 -15.10 -24.44
C ALA A 96 -1.18 -15.67 -25.46
N THR A 97 0.10 -15.42 -25.26
CA THR A 97 1.24 -15.98 -25.99
C THR A 97 2.46 -15.97 -25.07
N ASP A 98 3.58 -16.56 -25.49
CA ASP A 98 4.86 -16.55 -24.76
C ASP A 98 5.35 -15.13 -24.38
N ASN A 99 4.83 -14.12 -25.04
CA ASN A 99 5.26 -12.73 -24.85
C ASN A 99 4.14 -11.79 -24.37
N TRP A 100 2.87 -12.11 -24.61
CA TRP A 100 1.76 -11.23 -24.27
C TRP A 100 0.98 -11.73 -23.06
N MET A 101 0.82 -10.87 -22.08
CA MET A 101 0.05 -11.10 -20.86
C MET A 101 -1.05 -10.06 -20.72
N PHE A 102 -2.22 -10.48 -20.27
CA PHE A 102 -3.34 -9.64 -19.88
C PHE A 102 -3.72 -9.97 -18.43
N GLY A 103 -4.06 -8.95 -17.66
CA GLY A 103 -4.41 -9.12 -16.27
C GLY A 103 -5.59 -8.27 -15.84
N LEU A 104 -6.29 -8.72 -14.82
CA LEU A 104 -7.26 -7.97 -14.06
C LEU A 104 -6.95 -8.12 -12.58
N MET A 105 -6.91 -7.01 -11.86
CA MET A 105 -6.76 -6.97 -10.41
C MET A 105 -7.90 -6.17 -9.80
N VAL A 106 -8.49 -6.69 -8.75
CA VAL A 106 -9.48 -6.00 -7.91
C VAL A 106 -8.95 -5.97 -6.49
N GLU A 107 -8.99 -4.82 -5.86
CA GLU A 107 -8.62 -4.66 -4.46
C GLU A 107 -9.75 -3.98 -3.70
N ALA A 108 -9.93 -4.36 -2.44
CA ALA A 108 -10.92 -3.77 -1.55
C ALA A 108 -10.38 -3.70 -0.12
N SER A 109 -10.50 -2.54 0.47
CA SER A 109 -10.37 -2.31 1.92
C SER A 109 -11.76 -2.00 2.44
N PRO A 110 -12.46 -2.94 3.10
CA PRO A 110 -13.70 -2.62 3.78
C PRO A 110 -13.45 -1.60 4.87
N GLU A 111 -14.50 -0.99 5.41
CA GLU A 111 -14.39 0.10 6.38
C GLU A 111 -13.36 -0.23 7.48
N SER A 112 -12.27 0.49 7.43
CA SER A 112 -11.13 0.34 8.32
C SER A 112 -11.03 1.55 9.22
N THR A 113 -10.82 1.32 10.51
CA THR A 113 -10.47 2.41 11.40
C THR A 113 -9.01 2.77 11.14
N ILE A 114 -8.79 3.85 10.41
CA ILE A 114 -7.47 4.42 10.31
C ILE A 114 -7.26 5.25 11.56
N SER A 115 -6.20 4.98 12.28
CA SER A 115 -5.74 5.88 13.34
C SER A 115 -5.03 7.10 12.74
N SER A 116 -5.69 7.82 11.85
CA SER A 116 -5.30 9.18 11.57
C SER A 116 -5.83 10.04 12.73
N ASN A 117 -5.20 9.89 13.89
CA ASN A 117 -5.49 10.71 15.05
C ASN A 117 -5.01 12.12 14.77
N ALA A 118 -5.81 12.87 14.05
CA ALA A 118 -5.59 14.29 13.89
C ALA A 118 -5.98 14.97 15.20
N ILE A 119 -5.02 15.54 15.89
CA ILE A 119 -5.29 16.47 16.97
C ILE A 119 -5.47 17.84 16.34
N VAL A 120 -6.67 18.38 16.41
CA VAL A 120 -7.02 19.67 15.83
C VAL A 120 -7.49 20.63 16.91
N PRO A 121 -7.03 21.88 16.90
CA PRO A 121 -7.50 22.89 17.82
C PRO A 121 -8.94 23.30 17.48
N LEU A 122 -9.79 23.36 18.50
CA LEU A 122 -11.17 23.83 18.39
C LEU A 122 -11.24 25.35 18.40
N GLN A 123 -12.21 25.91 17.70
CA GLN A 123 -12.38 27.35 17.56
C GLN A 123 -12.98 28.00 18.79
N ASP A 124 -13.77 27.25 19.55
CA ASP A 124 -14.40 27.71 20.81
C ASP A 124 -13.40 27.97 21.95
N GLY A 125 -12.11 27.67 21.72
CA GLY A 125 -11.06 27.83 22.74
C GLY A 125 -11.09 26.75 23.82
N SER A 126 -11.92 25.69 23.68
CA SER A 126 -11.99 24.55 24.61
C SER A 126 -10.79 23.59 24.51
N GLY A 127 -9.77 23.94 23.73
CA GLY A 127 -8.57 23.14 23.55
C GLY A 127 -8.55 22.37 22.22
N ASP A 128 -7.90 21.21 22.24
CA ASP A 128 -7.74 20.36 21.07
C ASP A 128 -8.78 19.23 21.05
N ALA A 129 -9.12 18.76 19.86
CA ALA A 129 -9.91 17.54 19.67
C ALA A 129 -9.07 16.45 18.98
N LEU A 130 -9.20 15.23 19.50
CA LEU A 130 -8.72 14.03 18.84
C LEU A 130 -9.80 13.53 17.88
N ILE A 131 -9.50 13.47 16.60
CA ILE A 131 -10.44 13.03 15.56
C ILE A 131 -10.02 11.67 15.04
N ARG A 132 -10.96 10.76 14.98
CA ARG A 132 -10.83 9.43 14.43
C ARG A 132 -11.66 9.32 13.15
N ALA A 133 -11.02 8.98 12.04
CA ALA A 133 -11.69 8.73 10.78
C ALA A 133 -11.72 7.24 10.46
N THR A 134 -12.72 6.83 9.68
CA THR A 134 -12.75 5.53 9.00
C THR A 134 -12.68 5.75 7.51
N SER A 135 -12.09 4.81 6.79
CA SER A 135 -12.11 4.79 5.34
C SER A 135 -12.42 3.41 4.80
N SER A 136 -13.03 3.37 3.64
CA SER A 136 -13.11 2.18 2.80
C SER A 136 -12.60 2.52 1.41
N ASN A 137 -11.89 1.58 0.80
CA ASN A 137 -11.31 1.76 -0.53
C ASN A 137 -11.68 0.58 -1.42
N ALA A 138 -11.85 0.84 -2.70
CA ALA A 138 -11.96 -0.17 -3.72
C ALA A 138 -11.19 0.28 -4.96
N SER A 139 -10.50 -0.64 -5.61
CA SER A 139 -9.84 -0.38 -6.88
C SER A 139 -9.98 -1.55 -7.84
N PHE A 140 -9.92 -1.28 -9.11
CA PHE A 140 -9.67 -2.28 -10.12
C PHE A 140 -8.63 -1.76 -11.12
N GLU A 141 -7.86 -2.66 -11.68
CA GLU A 141 -6.87 -2.39 -12.70
C GLU A 141 -6.93 -3.47 -13.77
N VAL A 142 -6.94 -3.04 -15.04
CA VAL A 142 -6.80 -3.91 -16.21
C VAL A 142 -5.45 -3.65 -16.81
N LEU A 143 -4.70 -4.71 -17.11
CA LEU A 143 -3.32 -4.65 -17.57
C LEU A 143 -3.17 -5.40 -18.90
N ALA A 144 -2.39 -4.84 -19.81
CA ALA A 144 -1.83 -5.52 -20.98
C ALA A 144 -0.31 -5.36 -20.94
N GLY A 145 0.41 -6.46 -20.97
CA GLY A 145 1.85 -6.49 -20.84
C GLY A 145 2.52 -7.28 -21.97
N TYR A 146 3.75 -6.92 -22.29
CA TYR A 146 4.61 -7.62 -23.22
C TYR A 146 5.96 -7.93 -22.53
N ASP A 147 6.39 -9.18 -22.61
CA ASP A 147 7.64 -9.66 -22.03
C ASP A 147 8.53 -10.30 -23.12
N THR A 148 9.81 -10.00 -23.06
CA THR A 148 10.82 -10.58 -23.95
C THR A 148 11.57 -11.77 -23.33
N ALA A 149 11.17 -12.24 -22.15
CA ALA A 149 11.84 -13.35 -21.45
C ALA A 149 11.90 -14.65 -22.26
N GLY A 150 10.96 -14.86 -23.20
CA GLY A 150 10.96 -15.99 -24.13
C GLY A 150 11.96 -15.89 -25.29
N ILE A 151 12.66 -14.76 -25.45
CA ILE A 151 13.64 -14.56 -26.53
C ILE A 151 15.01 -15.00 -26.00
N SER A 152 15.44 -16.18 -26.36
CA SER A 152 16.60 -16.90 -25.76
C SER A 152 17.97 -16.24 -25.94
N ASP A 153 18.12 -15.27 -26.84
CA ASP A 153 19.42 -14.69 -27.21
C ASP A 153 19.66 -13.31 -26.60
N LEU A 154 18.76 -12.82 -25.72
CA LEU A 154 18.92 -11.54 -25.06
C LEU A 154 19.60 -11.70 -23.70
N GLU A 155 20.70 -10.99 -23.49
CA GLU A 155 21.33 -10.83 -22.17
C GLU A 155 20.41 -10.05 -21.19
N TRP A 156 19.44 -9.30 -21.74
CA TRP A 156 18.46 -8.52 -21.05
C TRP A 156 17.05 -8.99 -21.37
N SER A 157 16.23 -9.17 -20.35
CA SER A 157 14.77 -9.28 -20.52
C SER A 157 14.11 -7.93 -20.27
N PHE A 158 13.13 -7.60 -21.10
CA PHE A 158 12.35 -6.38 -21.00
C PHE A 158 10.88 -6.72 -20.82
N THR A 159 10.22 -6.06 -19.88
CA THR A 159 8.77 -6.12 -19.73
C THR A 159 8.20 -4.73 -19.87
N GLY A 160 7.19 -4.57 -20.68
CA GLY A 160 6.43 -3.33 -20.81
C GLY A 160 4.96 -3.61 -20.60
N ALA A 161 4.26 -2.73 -19.88
CA ALA A 161 2.83 -2.88 -19.65
C ALA A 161 2.12 -1.53 -19.65
N VAL A 162 0.86 -1.56 -20.06
CA VAL A 162 -0.08 -0.44 -19.93
C VAL A 162 -1.25 -0.93 -19.11
N SER A 163 -1.66 -0.15 -18.13
CA SER A 163 -2.84 -0.48 -17.34
C SER A 163 -3.77 0.72 -17.22
N LEU A 164 -5.06 0.42 -17.05
CA LEU A 164 -6.11 1.37 -16.73
C LEU A 164 -6.68 1.00 -15.38
N GLY A 165 -6.73 1.97 -14.48
CA GLY A 165 -7.19 1.77 -13.12
C GLY A 165 -8.26 2.77 -12.71
N ARG A 166 -9.09 2.34 -11.80
CA ARG A 166 -10.05 3.15 -11.06
C ARG A 166 -9.90 2.87 -9.58
N PHE A 167 -9.74 3.92 -8.81
CA PHE A 167 -9.68 3.88 -7.35
C PHE A 167 -10.85 4.69 -6.80
N GLU A 168 -11.59 4.12 -5.85
CA GLU A 168 -12.69 4.75 -5.14
C GLU A 168 -12.38 4.73 -3.64
N THR A 169 -12.52 5.87 -2.98
CA THR A 169 -12.35 5.99 -1.53
C THR A 169 -13.57 6.65 -0.90
N ARG A 170 -13.96 6.17 0.27
CA ARG A 170 -15.00 6.77 1.11
C ARG A 170 -14.44 6.97 2.49
N GLN A 171 -14.61 8.17 3.02
CA GLN A 171 -14.10 8.53 4.35
C GLN A 171 -15.18 9.19 5.17
N ARG A 172 -15.18 8.91 6.47
CA ARG A 172 -16.06 9.57 7.43
C ARG A 172 -15.40 9.70 8.80
N ILE A 173 -15.85 10.68 9.57
CA ILE A 173 -15.45 10.78 10.97
C ILE A 173 -16.24 9.75 11.78
N ALA A 174 -15.51 8.86 12.44
CA ALA A 174 -16.07 7.82 13.31
C ALA A 174 -16.26 8.31 14.74
N ALA A 175 -15.33 9.15 15.23
CA ALA A 175 -15.39 9.70 16.58
C ALA A 175 -14.57 10.99 16.67
N ALA A 176 -14.97 11.87 17.57
CA ALA A 176 -14.19 13.02 17.99
C ALA A 176 -14.26 13.15 19.52
N GLN A 177 -13.14 13.50 20.14
CA GLN A 177 -13.02 13.60 21.60
C GLN A 177 -12.28 14.89 21.97
N ARG A 178 -12.80 15.65 22.94
CA ARG A 178 -12.12 16.82 23.50
C ARG A 178 -10.96 16.42 24.41
N SER A 179 -10.10 17.35 24.71
CA SER A 179 -8.93 17.15 25.59
C SER A 179 -9.31 16.73 27.03
N ASP A 180 -10.50 17.03 27.48
CA ASP A 180 -11.05 16.59 28.78
C ASP A 180 -11.64 15.16 28.75
N GLY A 181 -11.67 14.52 27.59
CA GLY A 181 -12.20 13.18 27.38
C GLY A 181 -13.68 13.14 27.00
N THR A 182 -14.37 14.29 26.91
CA THR A 182 -15.76 14.33 26.45
C THR A 182 -15.86 14.07 24.93
N THR A 183 -16.95 13.41 24.52
CA THR A 183 -17.17 13.10 23.10
C THR A 183 -17.80 14.31 22.41
N LEU A 184 -17.26 14.66 21.25
CA LEU A 184 -17.86 15.61 20.30
C LEU A 184 -18.77 14.86 19.34
N THR A 185 -19.99 15.34 19.20
CA THR A 185 -20.89 14.87 18.14
C THR A 185 -20.42 15.38 16.76
N THR A 186 -20.83 14.72 15.69
CA THR A 186 -20.53 15.18 14.32
C THR A 186 -21.11 16.57 14.05
N SER A 187 -22.27 16.91 14.66
CA SER A 187 -22.87 18.24 14.53
C SER A 187 -22.05 19.33 15.22
N GLU A 188 -21.54 19.07 16.41
CA GLU A 188 -20.65 20.00 17.14
C GLU A 188 -19.34 20.18 16.36
N LEU A 189 -18.72 19.07 15.92
CA LEU A 189 -17.50 19.13 15.12
C LEU A 189 -17.71 19.90 13.80
N ARG A 190 -18.87 19.73 13.17
CA ARG A 190 -19.25 20.50 11.97
C ARG A 190 -19.37 21.98 12.28
N ALA A 191 -20.00 22.35 13.38
CA ALA A 191 -20.12 23.75 13.78
C ALA A 191 -18.76 24.39 14.02
N GLU A 192 -17.84 23.69 14.70
CA GLU A 192 -16.48 24.13 14.97
C GLU A 192 -15.63 24.31 13.68
N CYS A 193 -15.78 23.39 12.72
CA CYS A 193 -14.94 23.35 11.53
C CYS A 193 -15.54 24.08 10.30
N SER A 194 -16.84 24.45 10.32
CA SER A 194 -17.50 25.13 9.21
C SER A 194 -16.90 26.48 8.82
N PRO A 195 -16.49 27.36 9.77
CA PRO A 195 -15.91 28.62 9.38
C PRO A 195 -14.62 28.44 8.57
N VAL A 196 -14.50 29.11 7.42
CA VAL A 196 -13.34 28.99 6.51
C VAL A 196 -12.00 29.31 7.22
N ARG A 197 -12.04 30.13 8.26
CA ARG A 197 -10.86 30.46 9.07
C ARG A 197 -10.60 29.47 10.20
N SER A 198 -11.47 28.49 10.39
CA SER A 198 -11.24 27.44 11.39
C SER A 198 -10.04 26.59 11.00
N ARG A 199 -9.16 26.29 11.97
CA ARG A 199 -8.00 25.42 11.77
C ARG A 199 -8.37 23.99 11.37
N CYS A 200 -9.58 23.55 11.70
CA CYS A 200 -10.10 22.24 11.31
C CYS A 200 -11.00 22.28 10.05
N HIS A 201 -11.08 23.41 9.34
CA HIS A 201 -11.91 23.52 8.13
C HIS A 201 -11.54 22.48 7.05
N ALA A 202 -10.27 22.12 6.94
CA ALA A 202 -9.78 21.08 6.04
C ALA A 202 -10.39 19.68 6.29
N LEU A 203 -11.02 19.46 7.48
CA LEU A 203 -11.70 18.21 7.81
C LEU A 203 -13.16 18.18 7.34
N MET A 204 -13.71 19.29 6.85
CA MET A 204 -15.13 19.37 6.46
C MET A 204 -15.53 18.30 5.41
N PRO A 205 -14.73 17.96 4.40
CA PRO A 205 -15.06 16.86 3.49
C PRO A 205 -15.31 15.54 4.24
N ALA A 206 -14.41 15.16 5.14
CA ALA A 206 -14.55 13.94 5.94
C ALA A 206 -15.70 14.00 6.95
N ILE A 207 -15.98 15.18 7.53
CA ILE A 207 -17.11 15.41 8.45
C ILE A 207 -18.44 15.23 7.68
N ASN A 208 -18.50 15.61 6.43
CA ASN A 208 -19.69 15.48 5.58
C ASN A 208 -19.79 14.11 4.90
N GLY A 209 -18.78 13.24 5.05
CA GLY A 209 -18.70 11.97 4.35
C GLY A 209 -18.13 12.16 2.95
N LEU A 210 -16.81 12.08 2.84
CA LEU A 210 -16.10 12.15 1.57
C LEU A 210 -16.30 10.87 0.76
N SER A 211 -16.60 11.01 -0.53
CA SER A 211 -16.54 9.92 -1.52
C SER A 211 -15.86 10.47 -2.76
N ASP A 212 -14.68 9.96 -3.08
CA ASP A 212 -13.88 10.38 -4.20
C ASP A 212 -13.53 9.21 -5.11
N GLU A 213 -13.37 9.51 -6.38
CA GLU A 213 -12.94 8.60 -7.42
C GLU A 213 -11.71 9.16 -8.12
N LEU A 214 -10.75 8.30 -8.41
CA LEU A 214 -9.57 8.63 -9.18
C LEU A 214 -9.37 7.59 -10.28
N ARG A 215 -9.42 8.03 -11.53
CA ARG A 215 -9.13 7.19 -12.69
C ARG A 215 -7.72 7.50 -13.19
N SER A 216 -6.99 6.44 -13.51
CA SER A 216 -5.61 6.56 -13.96
C SER A 216 -5.26 5.60 -15.08
N ALA A 217 -4.28 5.99 -15.87
CA ALA A 217 -3.53 5.09 -16.73
C ALA A 217 -2.11 4.99 -16.19
N ARG A 218 -1.53 3.80 -16.24
CA ARG A 218 -0.13 3.56 -15.88
C ARG A 218 0.61 2.94 -17.05
N ILE A 219 1.78 3.44 -17.33
CA ILE A 219 2.75 2.81 -18.23
C ILE A 219 3.88 2.31 -17.34
N SER A 220 4.14 1.02 -17.38
CA SER A 220 5.20 0.36 -16.62
C SER A 220 6.23 -0.21 -17.57
N GLY A 221 7.48 -0.19 -17.16
CA GLY A 221 8.56 -0.88 -17.86
C GLY A 221 9.57 -1.44 -16.89
N SER A 222 10.11 -2.60 -17.20
CA SER A 222 11.25 -3.14 -16.46
C SER A 222 12.28 -3.73 -17.41
N ALA A 223 13.53 -3.72 -16.95
CA ALA A 223 14.63 -4.41 -17.59
C ALA A 223 15.38 -5.21 -16.54
N LEU A 224 15.73 -6.46 -16.86
CA LEU A 224 16.50 -7.36 -16.02
C LEU A 224 17.65 -7.93 -16.80
N ALA A 225 18.86 -7.87 -16.26
CA ALA A 225 20.04 -8.52 -16.81
C ALA A 225 20.65 -9.47 -15.77
N ILE A 226 21.12 -10.61 -16.26
CA ILE A 226 21.91 -11.55 -15.47
C ILE A 226 23.39 -11.26 -15.74
N ILE A 227 24.07 -10.67 -14.73
CA ILE A 227 25.50 -10.37 -14.82
C ILE A 227 26.24 -11.48 -14.07
N ALA A 228 27.13 -12.21 -14.75
CA ALA A 228 27.98 -13.22 -14.11
C ALA A 228 27.25 -14.32 -13.31
N GLY A 229 26.20 -14.93 -13.87
CA GLY A 229 25.56 -16.15 -13.36
C GLY A 229 24.83 -16.07 -12.01
N ASP A 230 25.40 -15.32 -11.04
CA ASP A 230 24.88 -15.21 -9.67
C ASP A 230 24.34 -13.83 -9.33
N THR A 231 24.43 -12.87 -10.22
CA THR A 231 24.06 -11.46 -9.99
C THR A 231 23.06 -10.99 -11.03
N ASP A 232 21.90 -10.55 -10.58
CA ASP A 232 20.88 -9.92 -11.40
C ASP A 232 20.85 -8.41 -11.10
N VAL A 233 20.81 -7.61 -12.14
CA VAL A 233 20.57 -6.16 -12.03
C VAL A 233 19.27 -5.87 -12.75
N GLY A 234 18.36 -5.21 -12.04
CA GLY A 234 17.07 -4.83 -12.58
C GLY A 234 16.79 -3.35 -12.39
N ILE A 235 15.94 -2.83 -13.25
CA ILE A 235 15.34 -1.50 -13.10
C ILE A 235 13.88 -1.59 -13.51
N SER A 236 12.99 -1.02 -12.72
CA SER A 236 11.61 -0.82 -13.11
C SER A 236 11.23 0.65 -13.01
N ALA A 237 10.33 1.07 -13.88
CA ALA A 237 9.80 2.42 -13.91
C ALA A 237 8.30 2.40 -14.18
N ASP A 238 7.58 3.22 -13.45
CA ASP A 238 6.15 3.45 -13.63
C ASP A 238 5.91 4.94 -13.90
N TYR A 239 5.04 5.23 -14.85
CA TYR A 239 4.53 6.58 -15.10
C TYR A 239 3.01 6.54 -15.03
N TYR A 240 2.40 7.48 -14.31
CA TYR A 240 0.97 7.57 -14.07
C TYR A 240 0.41 8.82 -14.74
N ALA A 241 -0.72 8.68 -15.39
CA ALA A 241 -1.54 9.77 -15.90
C ALA A 241 -2.93 9.67 -15.27
N TYR A 242 -3.44 10.78 -14.75
CA TYR A 242 -4.74 10.83 -14.06
C TYR A 242 -5.75 11.54 -14.94
N PHE A 243 -6.96 10.98 -15.01
CA PHE A 243 -8.09 11.58 -15.76
C PHE A 243 -8.90 12.52 -14.88
N ASP A 244 -8.74 12.40 -13.55
CA ASP A 244 -9.37 13.25 -12.54
C ASP A 244 -8.28 14.02 -11.80
N ASP A 245 -8.64 15.13 -11.13
CA ASP A 245 -7.65 15.91 -10.37
C ASP A 245 -7.27 15.20 -9.06
N PRO A 246 -6.06 14.67 -8.94
CA PRO A 246 -5.62 13.95 -7.74
C PRO A 246 -5.54 14.84 -6.49
N GLY A 247 -5.44 16.16 -6.66
CA GLY A 247 -5.41 17.11 -5.55
C GLY A 247 -6.75 17.22 -4.80
N ASN A 248 -7.82 16.72 -5.41
CA ASN A 248 -9.15 16.67 -4.79
C ASN A 248 -9.37 15.39 -3.97
N VAL A 249 -8.51 14.38 -4.08
CA VAL A 249 -8.59 13.17 -3.26
C VAL A 249 -8.28 13.54 -1.81
N GLY A 250 -9.25 13.32 -0.94
CA GLY A 250 -9.36 13.93 0.37
C GLY A 250 -8.15 13.81 1.29
N VAL A 251 -8.06 14.76 2.21
CA VAL A 251 -6.94 15.02 3.14
C VAL A 251 -6.45 13.78 3.91
N PHE A 252 -7.31 12.80 4.15
CA PHE A 252 -6.96 11.59 4.90
C PHE A 252 -6.34 10.48 4.04
N SER A 253 -6.44 10.52 2.71
CA SER A 253 -5.82 9.54 1.83
C SER A 253 -4.29 9.68 1.78
N ILE A 254 -3.75 10.85 2.04
CA ILE A 254 -2.30 11.12 2.05
C ILE A 254 -1.60 10.45 3.24
N GLY A 255 -2.24 10.37 4.39
CA GLY A 255 -1.69 9.71 5.59
C GLY A 255 -1.54 8.18 5.49
N VAL A 256 -2.22 7.57 4.52
CA VAL A 256 -2.23 6.11 4.30
C VAL A 256 -1.26 5.69 3.18
N ALA A 257 -0.69 6.66 2.47
CA ALA A 257 0.20 6.44 1.32
C ALA A 257 1.50 5.68 1.62
N GLY A 258 1.85 5.50 2.88
CA GLY A 258 3.08 4.84 3.30
C GLY A 258 3.01 3.32 3.37
N ARG A 259 1.98 2.65 2.82
CA ARG A 259 1.90 1.19 2.87
C ARG A 259 2.78 0.56 1.81
N PHE A 260 3.93 0.09 2.23
CA PHE A 260 4.75 -0.82 1.45
C PHE A 260 3.98 -2.12 1.18
N GLY A 261 3.73 -2.44 -0.09
CA GLY A 261 3.32 -3.77 -0.51
C GLY A 261 1.83 -4.01 -0.76
N ALA A 262 0.94 -3.07 -0.51
CA ALA A 262 -0.44 -3.15 -0.97
C ALA A 262 -0.58 -2.34 -2.27
N GLY A 263 -1.05 -2.97 -3.32
CA GLY A 263 -0.95 -2.56 -4.72
C GLY A 263 -1.61 -1.25 -5.14
N ALA A 264 -2.52 -0.65 -4.39
CA ALA A 264 -3.12 0.62 -4.81
C ALA A 264 -2.26 1.81 -4.36
N PRO A 265 -1.81 2.70 -5.27
CA PRO A 265 -1.17 3.94 -4.89
C PRO A 265 -2.20 4.84 -4.23
N ILE A 266 -2.15 4.94 -2.91
CA ILE A 266 -3.04 5.81 -2.14
C ILE A 266 -2.56 7.27 -2.23
N ALA A 267 -1.31 7.49 -2.59
CA ALA A 267 -0.81 8.80 -3.00
C ALA A 267 -0.60 8.80 -4.51
N PRO A 268 -1.19 9.75 -5.23
CA PRO A 268 -1.03 9.82 -6.67
C PRO A 268 0.42 10.13 -7.02
N LEU A 269 1.15 9.10 -7.42
CA LEU A 269 2.49 9.24 -7.99
C LEU A 269 2.37 9.69 -9.44
N ARG A 270 3.27 10.55 -9.88
CA ARG A 270 3.48 10.89 -11.28
C ARG A 270 4.41 9.91 -11.96
N TRP A 271 5.49 9.58 -11.26
CA TRP A 271 6.42 8.55 -11.71
C TRP A 271 7.13 7.90 -10.51
N LEU A 272 7.61 6.69 -10.72
CA LEU A 272 8.39 5.93 -9.76
C LEU A 272 9.43 5.08 -10.49
N VAL A 273 10.68 5.12 -10.04
CA VAL A 273 11.77 4.29 -10.58
C VAL A 273 12.37 3.48 -9.44
N ARG A 274 12.65 2.20 -9.73
CA ARG A 274 13.18 1.25 -8.74
C ARG A 274 14.31 0.44 -9.35
N PRO A 275 15.58 0.85 -9.22
CA PRO A 275 16.72 0.00 -9.46
C PRO A 275 16.86 -1.06 -8.37
N GLU A 276 17.28 -2.25 -8.77
CA GLU A 276 17.49 -3.39 -7.87
C GLU A 276 18.71 -4.21 -8.25
N LEU A 277 19.34 -4.78 -7.24
CA LEU A 277 20.46 -5.70 -7.36
C LEU A 277 20.15 -6.95 -6.56
N THR A 278 20.23 -8.11 -7.18
CA THR A 278 20.10 -9.40 -6.50
C THR A 278 21.36 -10.21 -6.69
N ARG A 279 21.92 -10.70 -5.61
CA ARG A 279 23.05 -11.63 -5.65
C ARG A 279 22.71 -12.93 -4.96
N ARG A 280 23.05 -14.06 -5.61
CA ARG A 280 22.80 -15.40 -5.09
C ARG A 280 24.09 -16.01 -4.56
N PHE A 281 23.99 -16.68 -3.42
CA PHE A 281 25.07 -17.43 -2.77
C PHE A 281 24.54 -18.84 -2.48
N GLY A 282 24.46 -19.67 -3.50
CA GLY A 282 23.82 -20.98 -3.41
C GLY A 282 22.33 -20.89 -3.05
N ALA A 283 21.95 -21.31 -1.85
CA ALA A 283 20.58 -21.25 -1.36
C ALA A 283 20.16 -19.86 -0.82
N LEU A 284 21.13 -19.00 -0.51
CA LEU A 284 20.88 -17.63 -0.02
C LEU A 284 20.83 -16.64 -1.19
N SER A 285 19.87 -15.76 -1.19
CA SER A 285 19.74 -14.62 -2.12
C SER A 285 19.62 -13.32 -1.34
N LEU A 286 20.41 -12.33 -1.69
CA LEU A 286 20.35 -10.98 -1.14
C LEU A 286 19.89 -10.03 -2.22
N LYS A 287 18.84 -9.25 -1.93
CA LYS A 287 18.29 -8.23 -2.82
C LYS A 287 18.40 -6.87 -2.14
N LEU A 288 18.96 -5.92 -2.85
CA LEU A 288 18.97 -4.50 -2.54
C LEU A 288 18.06 -3.79 -3.53
N SER A 289 17.21 -2.90 -3.06
CA SER A 289 16.37 -2.06 -3.91
C SER A 289 16.41 -0.62 -3.43
N VAL A 290 16.43 0.29 -4.39
CA VAL A 290 16.29 1.74 -4.15
C VAL A 290 15.05 2.17 -4.90
N GLN A 291 14.34 3.16 -4.37
CA GLN A 291 13.23 3.78 -5.11
C GLN A 291 13.33 5.29 -5.05
N ALA A 292 12.92 5.93 -6.13
CA ALA A 292 12.74 7.36 -6.22
C ALA A 292 11.52 7.66 -7.08
N GLY A 293 10.74 8.65 -6.69
CA GLY A 293 9.52 9.04 -7.40
C GLY A 293 9.08 10.44 -7.06
N GLU A 294 8.14 10.92 -7.84
CA GLU A 294 7.51 12.23 -7.68
C GLU A 294 6.00 12.04 -7.60
N TYR A 295 5.38 12.77 -6.71
CA TYR A 295 3.92 12.85 -6.62
C TYR A 295 3.36 13.85 -7.63
N GLU A 296 2.08 13.72 -7.95
CA GLU A 296 1.38 14.75 -8.69
C GLU A 296 1.47 16.11 -7.97
N PRO A 297 1.65 17.22 -8.73
CA PRO A 297 1.65 18.57 -8.18
C PRO A 297 0.40 18.80 -7.32
N ARG A 298 0.56 19.47 -6.17
CA ARG A 298 -0.44 19.71 -5.11
C ARG A 298 -0.65 18.55 -4.14
N VAL A 299 -0.18 17.33 -4.43
CA VAL A 299 -0.25 16.19 -3.51
C VAL A 299 1.04 16.06 -2.71
N GLY A 300 2.17 16.06 -3.39
CA GLY A 300 3.47 15.92 -2.76
C GLY A 300 4.61 16.33 -3.68
N GLN A 301 5.83 16.36 -3.12
CA GLN A 301 7.02 16.66 -3.89
C GLN A 301 7.70 15.39 -4.37
N GLY A 302 7.89 14.41 -3.49
CA GLY A 302 8.54 13.19 -3.90
C GLY A 302 8.67 12.13 -2.80
N THR A 303 9.09 10.95 -3.24
CA THR A 303 9.36 9.79 -2.39
C THR A 303 10.73 9.22 -2.70
N THR A 304 11.42 8.77 -1.68
CA THR A 304 12.67 8.01 -1.80
C THR A 304 12.66 6.86 -0.82
N GLY A 305 13.23 5.73 -1.20
CA GLY A 305 13.26 4.57 -0.32
C GLY A 305 14.45 3.65 -0.59
N LEU A 306 14.74 2.83 0.41
CA LEU A 306 15.78 1.80 0.38
C LEU A 306 15.20 0.52 0.98
N GLY A 307 15.40 -0.61 0.32
CA GLY A 307 14.97 -1.92 0.78
C GLY A 307 16.07 -2.96 0.68
N VAL A 308 16.12 -3.86 1.65
CA VAL A 308 17.00 -5.02 1.67
C VAL A 308 16.17 -6.25 1.96
N LYS A 309 16.40 -7.33 1.22
CA LYS A 309 15.77 -8.63 1.44
C LYS A 309 16.80 -9.73 1.40
N ALA A 310 16.85 -10.55 2.45
CA ALA A 310 17.61 -11.81 2.49
C ALA A 310 16.62 -12.96 2.39
N GLN A 311 16.79 -13.83 1.40
CA GLN A 311 15.92 -14.99 1.18
C GLN A 311 16.75 -16.25 1.18
N TYR A 312 16.32 -17.26 1.93
CA TYR A 312 16.94 -18.58 1.97
C TYR A 312 15.98 -19.65 1.46
N ARG A 313 16.45 -20.46 0.52
CA ARG A 313 15.72 -21.57 -0.07
C ARG A 313 16.12 -22.87 0.64
N PHE A 314 15.26 -23.38 1.51
CA PHE A 314 15.48 -24.61 2.25
C PHE A 314 15.32 -25.86 1.36
N THR A 315 14.29 -25.84 0.52
CA THR A 315 13.99 -26.89 -0.45
C THR A 315 13.63 -26.28 -1.80
N ARG A 316 13.34 -27.09 -2.82
CA ARG A 316 12.83 -26.58 -4.11
C ARG A 316 11.45 -25.92 -3.97
N THR A 317 10.69 -26.33 -2.96
CA THR A 317 9.30 -25.89 -2.72
C THR A 317 9.15 -24.92 -1.56
N PHE A 318 10.14 -24.82 -0.65
CA PHE A 318 10.04 -23.97 0.55
C PHE A 318 11.16 -22.95 0.65
N ARG A 319 10.77 -21.70 0.88
CA ARG A 319 11.69 -20.57 1.11
C ARG A 319 11.19 -19.66 2.22
N MET A 320 12.12 -19.01 2.89
CA MET A 320 11.85 -17.98 3.88
C MET A 320 12.67 -16.73 3.55
N TRP A 321 12.21 -15.58 4.03
CA TRP A 321 12.95 -14.33 3.87
C TRP A 321 12.77 -13.40 5.06
N LEU A 322 13.78 -12.56 5.25
CA LEU A 322 13.75 -11.38 6.10
C LEU A 322 13.92 -10.16 5.19
N SER A 323 13.10 -9.15 5.37
CA SER A 323 13.22 -7.90 4.62
C SER A 323 13.09 -6.70 5.55
N ALA A 324 13.83 -5.64 5.21
CA ALA A 324 13.74 -4.35 5.87
C ALA A 324 13.70 -3.27 4.80
N ALA A 325 12.88 -2.24 5.00
CA ALA A 325 12.90 -1.08 4.13
C ALA A 325 12.59 0.20 4.89
N GLY A 326 13.06 1.31 4.35
CA GLY A 326 12.77 2.65 4.79
C GLY A 326 12.37 3.53 3.64
N GLN A 327 11.44 4.44 3.89
CA GLN A 327 10.93 5.42 2.93
C GLN A 327 10.89 6.79 3.56
N ARG A 328 11.11 7.79 2.73
CA ARG A 328 10.97 9.20 3.04
C ARG A 328 10.08 9.85 1.99
N ASP A 329 9.00 10.44 2.44
CA ASP A 329 8.05 11.18 1.62
C ASP A 329 8.10 12.66 1.98
N VAL A 330 7.96 13.52 0.99
CA VAL A 330 7.90 14.97 1.14
C VAL A 330 6.55 15.44 0.61
N ALA A 331 5.70 15.93 1.51
CA ALA A 331 4.41 16.51 1.15
C ALA A 331 4.58 17.84 0.43
N TRP A 332 3.52 18.34 -0.22
CA TRP A 332 3.50 19.64 -0.87
C TRP A 332 3.86 20.79 0.09
N SER A 333 3.42 20.69 1.33
CA SER A 333 3.74 21.65 2.40
C SER A 333 5.22 21.70 2.80
N GLY A 334 6.04 20.76 2.28
CA GLY A 334 7.41 20.54 2.75
C GLY A 334 7.52 19.65 3.98
N GLU A 335 6.41 19.18 4.51
CA GLU A 335 6.39 18.19 5.59
C GLU A 335 7.08 16.90 5.15
N VAL A 336 7.94 16.37 6.01
CA VAL A 336 8.66 15.12 5.76
C VAL A 336 8.07 14.01 6.64
N SER A 337 7.60 12.96 5.98
CA SER A 337 7.24 11.70 6.61
C SER A 337 8.32 10.65 6.38
N ARG A 338 8.57 9.83 7.37
CA ARG A 338 9.48 8.69 7.29
C ARG A 338 8.75 7.46 7.76
N ALA A 339 8.82 6.41 6.98
CA ALA A 339 8.26 5.11 7.32
C ALA A 339 9.34 4.03 7.22
N GLY A 340 9.22 3.01 8.02
CA GLY A 340 10.09 1.84 7.96
C GLY A 340 9.30 0.58 8.27
N PHE A 341 9.75 -0.54 7.72
CA PHE A 341 9.20 -1.83 8.08
C PHE A 341 10.29 -2.90 8.16
N LEU A 342 9.99 -3.91 8.96
CA LEU A 342 10.74 -5.15 9.03
C LEU A 342 9.73 -6.29 8.85
N ALA A 343 10.03 -7.21 7.93
CA ALA A 343 9.12 -8.31 7.65
C ALA A 343 9.85 -9.65 7.61
N LEU A 344 9.19 -10.67 8.14
CA LEU A 344 9.55 -12.07 8.03
C LEU A 344 8.48 -12.80 7.25
N GLY A 345 8.87 -13.56 6.23
CA GLY A 345 7.91 -14.27 5.43
C GLY A 345 8.38 -15.66 5.00
N ALA A 346 7.43 -16.47 4.61
CA ALA A 346 7.64 -17.80 4.08
C ALA A 346 6.75 -18.03 2.85
N ALA A 347 7.22 -18.86 1.93
CA ALA A 347 6.40 -19.32 0.81
C ALA A 347 6.62 -20.80 0.56
N TYR A 348 5.53 -21.45 0.20
CA TYR A 348 5.50 -22.85 -0.18
C TYR A 348 4.87 -22.99 -1.56
N ARG A 349 5.48 -23.81 -2.43
CA ARG A 349 5.01 -24.18 -3.77
C ARG A 349 4.69 -25.67 -3.78
N PHE A 350 3.53 -26.06 -4.28
CA PHE A 350 3.11 -27.45 -4.41
C PHE A 350 3.27 -27.92 -5.84
#